data_6a1f96560a9b6396e742de996112f82d
#
_entry.id   6a1f96560a9b6396e742de996112f82d
#
_cell.length_a   1.000
_cell.length_b   1.000
_cell.length_c   1.000
_cell.angle_alpha   90.00
_cell.angle_beta   90.00
_cell.angle_gamma   90.00
#
_symmetry.space_group_name_H-M   'P 1'
#
loop_
_entity.id
_entity.type
_entity.pdbx_description
1 polymer ?
#
loop_
_entity_poly.entity_id
_entity_poly.type
_entity_poly.pdbx_seq_one_letter_code
_entity_poly.pdbx_strand_id
1 'polypeptide(L)'
;MRDTMILAALLACLAVPLAAQEAAPSGGPPDSMPDAPPMDKKRVMAARLTGLVGFANASCPDLQGDPALLKVALERLGVDPKDLEQGELAMVARSFSETYRKDVPENCRRAIETFGPSSRIVPNLIVKR
;
A
#
# COMPACT_ATOMS: atom_id res chain seq x y z
N MET A 1 -12.53 -75.94 -14.56
CA MET A 1 -13.28 -75.57 -15.76
C MET A 1 -13.66 -74.13 -15.62
N ARG A 2 -12.95 -73.27 -16.38
CA ARG A 2 -13.58 -72.21 -17.19
C ARG A 2 -13.85 -70.95 -16.39
N ASP A 3 -13.54 -69.86 -16.77
CA ASP A 3 -12.67 -69.25 -17.80
C ASP A 3 -12.35 -67.86 -17.33
N THR A 4 -11.13 -67.62 -17.43
CA THR A 4 -10.50 -66.33 -17.19
C THR A 4 -10.96 -65.33 -18.28
N MET A 5 -11.54 -64.22 -17.91
CA MET A 5 -11.58 -63.06 -18.78
C MET A 5 -10.98 -61.87 -18.07
N ILE A 6 -9.78 -61.63 -18.47
CA ILE A 6 -8.98 -60.45 -18.10
C ILE A 6 -9.53 -59.28 -18.92
N LEU A 7 -10.13 -58.33 -18.25
CA LEU A 7 -10.43 -57.05 -18.87
C LEU A 7 -9.41 -56.04 -18.41
N ALA A 8 -8.46 -55.78 -19.27
CA ALA A 8 -7.48 -54.72 -19.09
C ALA A 8 -8.18 -53.36 -19.30
N ALA A 9 -8.41 -52.66 -18.23
CA ALA A 9 -8.82 -51.29 -18.28
C ALA A 9 -7.58 -50.37 -18.38
N LEU A 10 -7.38 -49.84 -19.58
CA LEU A 10 -6.41 -48.78 -19.81
C LEU A 10 -6.85 -47.52 -19.05
N LEU A 11 -6.19 -47.22 -17.95
CA LEU A 11 -6.25 -45.92 -17.35
C LEU A 11 -5.36 -44.96 -18.17
N ALA A 12 -6.00 -44.17 -19.01
CA ALA A 12 -5.40 -43.01 -19.61
C ALA A 12 -5.24 -41.95 -18.52
N CYS A 13 -4.01 -41.79 -18.01
CA CYS A 13 -3.64 -40.66 -17.20
C CYS A 13 -3.66 -39.40 -18.07
N LEU A 14 -4.74 -38.65 -18.00
CA LEU A 14 -4.77 -37.26 -18.42
C LEU A 14 -3.94 -36.45 -17.44
N ALA A 15 -2.67 -36.27 -17.76
CA ALA A 15 -1.82 -35.27 -17.13
C ALA A 15 -2.39 -33.90 -17.53
N VAL A 16 -3.16 -33.32 -16.66
CA VAL A 16 -3.49 -31.91 -16.72
C VAL A 16 -2.20 -31.16 -16.35
N PRO A 17 -1.63 -30.35 -17.26
CA PRO A 17 -0.56 -29.45 -16.84
C PRO A 17 -1.17 -28.48 -15.82
N LEU A 18 -0.73 -28.54 -14.58
CA LEU A 18 -0.91 -27.46 -13.64
C LEU A 18 -0.20 -26.26 -14.25
N ALA A 19 -0.93 -25.43 -14.98
CA ALA A 19 -0.49 -24.10 -15.25
C ALA A 19 -0.33 -23.46 -13.85
N ALA A 20 0.92 -23.29 -13.44
CA ALA A 20 1.24 -22.47 -12.31
C ALA A 20 0.65 -21.10 -12.59
N GLN A 21 -0.50 -20.81 -12.00
CA GLN A 21 -0.96 -19.45 -11.89
C GLN A 21 0.05 -18.78 -10.98
N GLU A 22 0.97 -18.06 -11.58
CA GLU A 22 1.74 -17.07 -10.87
C GLU A 22 0.71 -16.16 -10.22
N ALA A 23 0.59 -16.31 -8.90
CA ALA A 23 -0.15 -15.38 -8.10
C ALA A 23 0.48 -14.02 -8.36
N ALA A 24 -0.26 -13.12 -9.00
CA ALA A 24 0.16 -11.74 -9.12
C ALA A 24 0.58 -11.25 -7.75
N PRO A 25 1.75 -10.59 -7.58
CA PRO A 25 2.19 -10.07 -6.31
C PRO A 25 1.12 -9.12 -5.81
N SER A 26 0.35 -9.58 -4.83
CA SER A 26 -0.69 -8.81 -4.22
C SER A 26 -0.07 -7.70 -3.41
N GLY A 27 -0.39 -6.44 -3.74
CA GLY A 27 -0.42 -5.39 -2.76
C GLY A 27 0.87 -4.65 -2.47
N GLY A 28 1.66 -4.35 -3.49
CA GLY A 28 2.34 -3.06 -3.49
C GLY A 28 1.31 -1.96 -3.82
N PRO A 29 1.47 -0.71 -3.34
CA PRO A 29 0.72 0.40 -3.91
C PRO A 29 0.87 0.33 -5.42
N PRO A 30 -0.11 0.76 -6.22
CA PRO A 30 0.02 0.75 -7.66
C PRO A 30 1.17 1.69 -8.04
N ASP A 31 2.37 1.12 -8.14
CA ASP A 31 3.59 1.87 -8.45
C ASP A 31 3.63 2.32 -9.90
N SER A 32 2.65 1.91 -10.71
CA SER A 32 2.53 2.42 -12.06
C SER A 32 1.24 1.93 -12.72
N MET A 33 0.54 2.81 -13.36
CA MET A 33 -0.22 2.44 -14.55
C MET A 33 0.77 1.88 -15.59
N PRO A 34 0.41 0.82 -16.36
CA PRO A 34 1.34 0.11 -17.24
C PRO A 34 2.11 0.97 -18.27
N ASP A 35 1.66 2.19 -18.52
CA ASP A 35 2.22 3.11 -19.51
C ASP A 35 2.68 4.46 -18.94
N ALA A 36 2.60 4.66 -17.61
CA ALA A 36 3.09 5.88 -17.00
C ALA A 36 4.59 5.75 -16.66
N PRO A 37 5.42 6.77 -16.89
CA PRO A 37 6.79 6.76 -16.42
C PRO A 37 6.81 6.55 -14.91
N PRO A 38 7.79 5.78 -14.38
CA PRO A 38 7.86 5.51 -12.95
C PRO A 38 7.90 6.83 -12.17
N MET A 39 7.00 6.95 -11.18
CA MET A 39 6.93 8.13 -10.35
C MET A 39 8.22 8.28 -9.53
N ASP A 40 8.76 9.49 -9.48
CA ASP A 40 9.95 9.80 -8.68
C ASP A 40 9.75 9.44 -7.20
N LYS A 41 10.77 8.86 -6.58
CA LYS A 41 10.74 8.40 -5.18
C LYS A 41 10.34 9.50 -4.19
N LYS A 42 10.72 10.76 -4.46
CA LYS A 42 10.34 11.90 -3.62
C LYS A 42 8.83 12.19 -3.71
N ARG A 43 8.27 12.09 -4.90
CA ARG A 43 6.82 12.24 -5.13
C ARG A 43 6.03 11.11 -4.47
N VAL A 44 6.50 9.87 -4.57
CA VAL A 44 5.89 8.72 -3.87
C VAL A 44 5.93 8.93 -2.36
N MET A 45 7.06 9.39 -1.80
CA MET A 45 7.18 9.68 -0.38
C MET A 45 6.23 10.80 0.05
N ALA A 46 6.12 11.86 -0.73
CA ALA A 46 5.18 12.95 -0.48
C ALA A 46 3.72 12.46 -0.44
N ALA A 47 3.32 11.63 -1.40
CA ALA A 47 1.99 11.02 -1.43
C ALA A 47 1.76 10.11 -0.23
N ARG A 48 2.76 9.33 0.17
CA ARG A 48 2.71 8.45 1.35
C ARG A 48 2.51 9.26 2.64
N LEU A 49 3.27 10.33 2.86
CA LEU A 49 3.14 11.18 4.04
C LEU A 49 1.76 11.85 4.08
N THR A 50 1.28 12.35 2.94
CA THR A 50 -0.05 12.95 2.83
C THR A 50 -1.15 11.93 3.12
N GLY A 51 -1.07 10.74 2.55
CA GLY A 51 -2.01 9.65 2.82
C GLY A 51 -2.01 9.22 4.27
N LEU A 52 -0.83 9.17 4.91
CA LEU A 52 -0.69 8.84 6.33
C LEU A 52 -1.34 9.89 7.24
N VAL A 53 -1.09 11.17 6.99
CA VAL A 53 -1.71 12.28 7.76
C VAL A 53 -3.23 12.27 7.59
N GLY A 54 -3.71 12.10 6.36
CA GLY A 54 -5.14 11.96 6.08
C GLY A 54 -5.77 10.76 6.80
N PHE A 55 -5.11 9.61 6.78
CA PHE A 55 -5.53 8.42 7.52
C PHE A 55 -5.56 8.66 9.03
N ALA A 56 -4.51 9.22 9.61
CA ALA A 56 -4.42 9.47 11.05
C ALA A 56 -5.54 10.41 11.52
N ASN A 57 -5.79 11.48 10.78
CA ASN A 57 -6.86 12.44 11.10
C ASN A 57 -8.26 11.85 11.00
N ALA A 58 -8.49 10.95 10.03
CA ALA A 58 -9.81 10.38 9.76
C ALA A 58 -10.11 9.11 10.55
N SER A 59 -9.09 8.30 10.86
CA SER A 59 -9.29 6.92 11.33
C SER A 59 -8.66 6.61 12.68
N CYS A 60 -7.74 7.44 13.18
CA CYS A 60 -7.10 7.25 14.48
C CYS A 60 -7.71 8.19 15.51
N PRO A 61 -8.57 7.73 16.43
CA PRO A 61 -9.32 8.62 17.34
C PRO A 61 -8.41 9.42 18.28
N ASP A 62 -7.28 8.85 18.69
CA ASP A 62 -6.34 9.43 19.65
C ASP A 62 -5.18 10.18 19.02
N LEU A 63 -5.12 10.24 17.69
CA LEU A 63 -4.02 10.83 16.94
C LEU A 63 -4.48 11.96 16.03
N GLN A 64 -3.55 12.85 15.74
CA GLN A 64 -3.72 13.85 14.70
C GLN A 64 -2.39 14.08 13.97
N GLY A 65 -2.48 14.37 12.69
CA GLY A 65 -1.34 14.80 11.89
C GLY A 65 -1.25 16.32 11.86
N ASP A 66 -0.03 16.85 11.89
CA ASP A 66 0.25 18.27 11.82
C ASP A 66 0.36 18.73 10.35
N PRO A 67 -0.59 19.54 9.84
CA PRO A 67 -0.58 19.98 8.46
C PRO A 67 0.56 20.96 8.14
N ALA A 68 1.04 21.73 9.12
CA ALA A 68 2.15 22.65 8.92
C ALA A 68 3.47 21.88 8.77
N LEU A 69 3.69 20.88 9.60
CA LEU A 69 4.86 20.00 9.47
C LEU A 69 4.80 19.15 8.20
N LEU A 70 3.62 18.70 7.80
CA LEU A 70 3.45 18.03 6.52
C LEU A 70 3.89 18.93 5.37
N LYS A 71 3.40 20.18 5.34
CA LYS A 71 3.80 21.15 4.31
C LYS A 71 5.31 21.32 4.23
N VAL A 72 5.98 21.53 5.37
CA VAL A 72 7.45 21.65 5.44
C VAL A 72 8.13 20.37 4.91
N ALA A 73 7.62 19.20 5.24
CA ALA A 73 8.17 17.94 4.76
C ALA A 73 8.03 17.80 3.23
N LEU A 74 6.89 18.20 2.67
CA LEU A 74 6.64 18.20 1.22
C LEU A 74 7.59 19.17 0.49
N GLU A 75 7.76 20.38 1.01
CA GLU A 75 8.69 21.38 0.45
C GLU A 75 10.13 20.87 0.45
N ARG A 76 10.58 20.18 1.50
CA ARG A 76 11.90 19.52 1.56
C ARG A 76 12.07 18.41 0.53
N LEU A 77 10.99 17.73 0.16
CA LEU A 77 10.97 16.73 -0.91
C LEU A 77 10.91 17.38 -2.30
N GLY A 78 10.74 18.71 -2.39
CA GLY A 78 10.59 19.42 -3.65
C GLY A 78 9.25 19.19 -4.31
N VAL A 79 8.21 18.92 -3.54
CA VAL A 79 6.84 18.65 -4.02
C VAL A 79 5.94 19.79 -3.58
N ASP A 80 5.25 20.42 -4.54
CA ASP A 80 4.25 21.44 -4.22
C ASP A 80 3.03 20.77 -3.56
N PRO A 81 2.59 21.25 -2.38
CA PRO A 81 1.38 20.75 -1.73
C PRO A 81 0.14 20.74 -2.63
N LYS A 82 0.05 21.67 -3.57
CA LYS A 82 -1.06 21.75 -4.54
C LYS A 82 -1.14 20.53 -5.46
N ASP A 83 -0.01 19.89 -5.77
CA ASP A 83 0.03 18.67 -6.58
C ASP A 83 -0.65 17.49 -5.87
N LEU A 84 -0.85 17.59 -4.56
CA LEU A 84 -1.51 16.57 -3.72
C LEU A 84 -3.01 16.85 -3.51
N GLU A 85 -3.53 17.96 -4.01
CA GLU A 85 -4.96 18.29 -3.93
C GLU A 85 -5.75 17.63 -5.05
N GLN A 86 -5.13 17.46 -6.22
CA GLN A 86 -5.77 16.88 -7.41
C GLN A 86 -4.75 16.19 -8.32
N GLY A 87 -5.26 15.40 -9.28
CA GLY A 87 -4.44 14.69 -10.26
C GLY A 87 -3.85 13.38 -9.74
N GLU A 88 -2.83 12.90 -10.42
CA GLU A 88 -2.22 11.58 -10.19
C GLU A 88 -1.67 11.44 -8.77
N LEU A 89 -0.93 12.44 -8.30
CA LEU A 89 -0.30 12.39 -6.97
C LEU A 89 -1.33 12.36 -5.84
N ALA A 90 -2.44 13.08 -6.01
CA ALA A 90 -3.57 13.03 -5.09
C ALA A 90 -4.22 11.63 -5.05
N MET A 91 -4.34 10.96 -6.20
CA MET A 91 -4.87 9.59 -6.26
C MET A 91 -3.93 8.60 -5.55
N VAL A 92 -2.64 8.73 -5.74
CA VAL A 92 -1.64 7.91 -5.04
C VAL A 92 -1.70 8.13 -3.52
N ALA A 93 -1.83 9.37 -3.06
CA ALA A 93 -1.99 9.69 -1.64
C ALA A 93 -3.26 9.04 -1.05
N ARG A 94 -4.38 9.08 -1.76
CA ARG A 94 -5.62 8.40 -1.35
C ARG A 94 -5.45 6.89 -1.29
N SER A 95 -4.76 6.29 -2.25
CA SER A 95 -4.45 4.86 -2.27
C SER A 95 -3.64 4.43 -1.03
N PHE A 96 -2.67 5.23 -0.59
CA PHE A 96 -1.97 5.00 0.67
C PHE A 96 -2.92 5.08 1.86
N SER A 97 -3.79 6.09 1.93
CA SER A 97 -4.78 6.21 3.01
C SER A 97 -5.70 4.99 3.07
N GLU A 98 -6.20 4.51 1.93
CA GLU A 98 -7.02 3.29 1.86
C GLU A 98 -6.26 2.05 2.31
N THR A 99 -4.99 1.94 1.94
CA THR A 99 -4.12 0.83 2.38
C THR A 99 -3.97 0.82 3.90
N TYR A 100 -3.78 1.98 4.54
CA TYR A 100 -3.68 2.08 5.99
C TYR A 100 -5.00 1.72 6.71
N ARG A 101 -6.15 1.96 6.09
CA ARG A 101 -7.47 1.60 6.64
C ARG A 101 -7.73 0.10 6.71
N LYS A 102 -6.94 -0.72 6.05
CA LYS A 102 -7.09 -2.18 6.10
C LYS A 102 -6.80 -2.77 7.49
N ASP A 103 -5.95 -2.09 8.27
CA ASP A 103 -5.66 -2.44 9.65
C ASP A 103 -5.45 -1.16 10.47
N VAL A 104 -6.55 -0.57 10.91
CA VAL A 104 -6.55 0.72 11.61
C VAL A 104 -5.76 0.68 12.92
N PRO A 105 -5.96 -0.27 13.84
CA PRO A 105 -5.23 -0.28 15.10
C PRO A 105 -3.72 -0.35 14.92
N GLU A 106 -3.27 -1.25 14.08
CA GLU A 106 -1.85 -1.44 13.81
C GLU A 106 -1.23 -0.24 13.09
N ASN A 107 -1.92 0.31 12.11
CA ASN A 107 -1.40 1.45 11.37
C ASN A 107 -1.43 2.76 12.19
N CYS A 108 -2.39 2.94 13.10
CA CYS A 108 -2.34 4.04 14.06
C CYS A 108 -1.13 3.91 15.00
N ARG A 109 -0.85 2.71 15.52
CA ARG A 109 0.32 2.45 16.35
C ARG A 109 1.62 2.75 15.61
N ARG A 110 1.76 2.25 14.38
CA ARG A 110 2.94 2.51 13.53
C ARG A 110 3.10 3.99 13.17
N ALA A 111 2.01 4.70 12.94
CA ALA A 111 2.04 6.12 12.62
C ALA A 111 2.70 6.94 13.74
N ILE A 112 2.28 6.74 14.99
CA ILE A 112 2.87 7.47 16.13
C ILE A 112 4.29 7.00 16.44
N GLU A 113 4.61 5.72 16.28
CA GLU A 113 5.97 5.20 16.49
C GLU A 113 6.96 5.76 15.46
N THR A 114 6.55 5.85 14.19
CA THR A 114 7.42 6.26 13.08
C THR A 114 7.53 7.79 12.94
N PHE A 115 6.43 8.51 13.17
CA PHE A 115 6.30 9.94 12.90
C PHE A 115 5.88 10.78 14.11
N GLY A 116 5.94 10.19 15.29
CA GLY A 116 5.69 10.86 16.57
C GLY A 116 6.89 11.68 17.07
N PRO A 117 6.89 12.04 18.37
CA PRO A 117 7.95 12.89 18.95
C PRO A 117 9.36 12.34 18.81
N SER A 118 9.51 11.01 18.80
CA SER A 118 10.82 10.33 18.68
C SER A 118 11.26 10.07 17.24
N SER A 119 10.51 10.53 16.25
CA SER A 119 10.82 10.32 14.84
C SER A 119 12.14 10.98 14.44
N ARG A 120 12.94 10.22 13.68
CA ARG A 120 14.14 10.75 13.03
C ARG A 120 13.87 11.28 11.62
N ILE A 121 12.68 11.03 11.08
CA ILE A 121 12.31 11.39 9.71
C ILE A 121 11.59 12.74 9.70
N VAL A 122 10.43 12.81 10.33
CA VAL A 122 9.66 14.04 10.54
C VAL A 122 9.10 14.00 11.97
N PRO A 123 9.85 14.56 12.95
CA PRO A 123 9.41 14.57 14.34
C PRO A 123 8.08 15.31 14.50
N ASN A 124 7.20 14.79 15.34
CA ASN A 124 5.91 15.37 15.67
C ASN A 124 4.94 15.54 14.47
N LEU A 125 5.17 14.86 13.35
CA LEU A 125 4.21 14.87 12.25
C LEU A 125 2.89 14.23 12.68
N ILE A 126 2.95 13.18 13.49
CA ILE A 126 1.80 12.54 14.14
C ILE A 126 1.93 12.71 15.65
N VAL A 127 0.91 13.26 16.27
CA VAL A 127 0.88 13.51 17.72
C VAL A 127 -0.43 12.97 18.33
N LYS A 128 -0.42 12.78 19.64
CA LYS A 128 -1.65 12.47 20.38
C LYS A 128 -2.54 13.71 20.48
N ARG A 129 -3.84 13.51 20.41
CA ARG A 129 -4.84 14.54 20.68
C ARG A 129 -4.93 14.82 22.16
#